data_3aa4d6ec4beaa3e8f77b0b76302ca9e5
#
_entry.id   3aa4d6ec4beaa3e8f77b0b76302ca9e5
#
_cell.length_a   1.000
_cell.length_b   1.000
_cell.length_c   1.000
_cell.angle_alpha   90.00
_cell.angle_beta   90.00
_cell.angle_gamma   90.00
#
_symmetry.space_group_name_H-M   'P 1'
#
loop_
_entity.id
_entity.type
_entity.pdbx_description
1 polymer ?
#
loop_
_entity_poly.entity_id
_entity_poly.type
_entity_poly.pdbx_seq_one_letter_code
_entity_poly.pdbx_strand_id
1 'polypeptide(L)'
;MPTIKDIAREAGVSHGTVSNVINGRGNVSVEKIQLVWQAAEKLGYKVNSKAQSLRQGQDRSIAVLLPSIEDRRWAAMYEVFQNEFIRHGYSVQLYSTRSMETTEKELLAAALAERVSAVISRSCLLDAAAYYRAEAPELPIVLLSRESRALENVMYAAFDPERMGTDIAWHLRRKGLRRIGIFTCLLYTSPSPRDRQ
;
A
#
# COMPACT_ATOMS: atom_id res chain seq x y z
N MET A 1 24.54 19.25 -0.79
CA MET A 1 23.32 19.01 -1.60
C MET A 1 22.76 20.36 -2.03
N PRO A 2 22.41 20.56 -3.29
CA PRO A 2 21.81 21.82 -3.74
C PRO A 2 20.47 22.06 -3.04
N THR A 3 20.17 23.32 -2.79
CA THR A 3 18.98 23.77 -2.07
C THR A 3 18.05 24.56 -3.01
N ILE A 4 16.79 24.79 -2.58
CA ILE A 4 15.86 25.66 -3.32
C ILE A 4 16.46 27.07 -3.53
N LYS A 5 17.29 27.55 -2.60
CA LYS A 5 17.98 28.85 -2.75
C LYS A 5 19.00 28.82 -3.89
N ASP A 6 19.68 27.70 -4.08
CA ASP A 6 20.67 27.56 -5.15
C ASP A 6 19.99 27.52 -6.52
N ILE A 7 18.83 26.82 -6.61
CA ILE A 7 18.00 26.82 -7.82
C ILE A 7 17.48 28.22 -8.13
N ALA A 8 17.01 28.96 -7.14
CA ALA A 8 16.52 30.33 -7.31
C ALA A 8 17.62 31.25 -7.89
N ARG A 9 18.85 31.11 -7.39
CA ARG A 9 20.00 31.84 -7.87
C ARG A 9 20.36 31.46 -9.31
N GLU A 10 20.41 30.18 -9.62
CA GLU A 10 20.75 29.68 -10.96
C GLU A 10 19.67 30.02 -12.00
N ALA A 11 18.41 29.92 -11.65
CA ALA A 11 17.25 30.21 -12.52
C ALA A 11 16.95 31.72 -12.64
N GLY A 12 17.60 32.59 -11.84
CA GLY A 12 17.30 34.03 -11.82
C GLY A 12 15.88 34.38 -11.35
N VAL A 13 15.28 33.57 -10.49
CA VAL A 13 13.92 33.79 -9.97
C VAL A 13 13.88 33.85 -8.45
N SER A 14 12.77 34.33 -7.89
CA SER A 14 12.62 34.35 -6.44
C SER A 14 12.51 32.96 -5.84
N HIS A 15 12.92 32.80 -4.57
CA HIS A 15 12.74 31.56 -3.80
C HIS A 15 11.28 31.11 -3.77
N GLY A 16 10.32 32.06 -3.68
CA GLY A 16 8.89 31.77 -3.74
C GLY A 16 8.46 31.19 -5.09
N THR A 17 9.02 31.70 -6.19
CA THR A 17 8.75 31.15 -7.53
C THR A 17 9.24 29.71 -7.65
N VAL A 18 10.47 29.41 -7.21
CA VAL A 18 11.00 28.04 -7.22
C VAL A 18 10.13 27.13 -6.36
N SER A 19 9.75 27.58 -5.15
CA SER A 19 8.87 26.81 -4.27
C SER A 19 7.52 26.53 -4.92
N ASN A 20 6.93 27.49 -5.62
CA ASN A 20 5.66 27.30 -6.32
C ASN A 20 5.80 26.32 -7.48
N VAL A 21 6.85 26.42 -8.29
CA VAL A 21 7.12 25.48 -9.40
C VAL A 21 7.31 24.06 -8.90
N ILE A 22 8.19 23.86 -7.90
CA ILE A 22 8.48 22.53 -7.36
C ILE A 22 7.25 21.89 -6.71
N ASN A 23 6.38 22.70 -6.09
CA ASN A 23 5.19 22.23 -5.42
C ASN A 23 3.93 22.22 -6.30
N GLY A 24 4.02 22.61 -7.57
CA GLY A 24 2.89 22.69 -8.48
C GLY A 24 1.81 23.68 -8.03
N ARG A 25 2.19 24.75 -7.30
CA ARG A 25 1.27 25.74 -6.73
C ARG A 25 1.40 27.09 -7.42
N GLY A 26 0.28 27.80 -7.55
CA GLY A 26 0.23 29.16 -8.06
C GLY A 26 0.35 29.27 -9.59
N ASN A 27 -0.05 30.44 -10.13
CA ASN A 27 0.09 30.78 -11.54
C ASN A 27 1.54 31.25 -11.80
N VAL A 28 2.40 30.33 -12.21
CA VAL A 28 3.76 30.63 -12.65
C VAL A 28 3.80 30.50 -14.18
N SER A 29 4.38 31.49 -14.87
CA SER A 29 4.48 31.43 -16.35
C SER A 29 5.32 30.24 -16.80
N VAL A 30 4.97 29.68 -17.98
CA VAL A 30 5.63 28.49 -18.56
C VAL A 30 7.14 28.69 -18.67
N GLU A 31 7.58 29.90 -19.03
CA GLU A 31 9.02 30.26 -19.14
C GLU A 31 9.74 30.11 -17.81
N LYS A 32 9.15 30.61 -16.71
CA LYS A 32 9.75 30.48 -15.39
C LYS A 32 9.77 29.02 -14.90
N ILE A 33 8.75 28.24 -15.25
CA ILE A 33 8.71 26.80 -14.97
C ILE A 33 9.88 26.10 -15.65
N GLN A 34 10.13 26.39 -16.94
CA GLN A 34 11.24 25.83 -17.69
C GLN A 34 12.60 26.21 -17.11
N LEU A 35 12.81 27.48 -16.77
CA LEU A 35 14.05 27.95 -16.17
C LEU A 35 14.35 27.26 -14.83
N VAL A 36 13.34 27.08 -13.99
CA VAL A 36 13.48 26.41 -12.70
C VAL A 36 13.87 24.94 -12.87
N TRP A 37 13.22 24.22 -13.80
CA TRP A 37 13.54 22.80 -14.03
C TRP A 37 14.91 22.60 -14.66
N GLN A 38 15.33 23.46 -15.60
CA GLN A 38 16.67 23.45 -16.17
C GLN A 38 17.75 23.70 -15.10
N ALA A 39 17.53 24.69 -14.23
CA ALA A 39 18.41 24.96 -13.12
C ALA A 39 18.49 23.81 -12.11
N ALA A 40 17.36 23.17 -11.81
CA ALA A 40 17.30 22.02 -10.92
C ALA A 40 18.08 20.83 -11.49
N GLU A 41 17.92 20.54 -12.78
CA GLU A 41 18.64 19.47 -13.48
C GLU A 41 20.15 19.74 -13.53
N LYS A 42 20.57 20.96 -13.91
CA LYS A 42 21.95 21.38 -13.95
C LYS A 42 22.66 21.25 -12.60
N LEU A 43 21.95 21.55 -11.51
CA LEU A 43 22.44 21.41 -10.14
C LEU A 43 22.34 20.00 -9.57
N GLY A 44 21.74 19.05 -10.29
CA GLY A 44 21.49 17.70 -9.79
C GLY A 44 20.53 17.69 -8.58
N TYR A 45 19.61 18.66 -8.51
CA TYR A 45 18.64 18.74 -7.44
C TYR A 45 17.59 17.63 -7.59
N LYS A 46 17.54 16.76 -6.60
CA LYS A 46 16.46 15.76 -6.50
C LYS A 46 15.38 16.31 -5.58
N VAL A 47 14.16 16.40 -6.11
CA VAL A 47 13.00 16.78 -5.29
C VAL A 47 12.88 15.78 -4.13
N ASN A 48 13.00 16.29 -2.91
CA ASN A 48 12.74 15.47 -1.74
C ASN A 48 11.22 15.35 -1.54
N SER A 49 10.65 14.26 -2.05
CA SER A 49 9.23 13.97 -1.95
C SER A 49 8.73 13.92 -0.49
N LYS A 50 9.57 13.43 0.45
CA LYS A 50 9.26 13.47 1.89
C LYS A 50 9.16 14.90 2.43
N ALA A 51 10.04 15.82 1.99
CA ALA A 51 9.96 17.21 2.43
C ALA A 51 8.80 17.97 1.75
N GLN A 52 8.38 17.53 0.58
CA GLN A 52 7.25 18.10 -0.15
C GLN A 52 5.92 17.65 0.49
N SER A 53 5.75 16.37 0.81
CA SER A 53 4.57 15.83 1.48
C SER A 53 4.38 16.41 2.89
N LEU A 54 5.46 16.56 3.65
CA LEU A 54 5.41 17.22 4.97
C LEU A 54 4.90 18.67 4.90
N ARG A 55 5.22 19.42 3.83
CA ARG A 55 4.72 20.80 3.62
C ARG A 55 3.29 20.84 3.10
N GLN A 56 2.83 19.79 2.44
CA GLN A 56 1.46 19.68 1.92
C GLN A 56 0.48 19.10 2.93
N GLY A 57 0.97 18.64 4.10
CA GLY A 57 0.15 18.07 5.17
C GLY A 57 -0.44 16.69 4.83
N GLN A 58 -0.08 16.12 3.69
CA GLN A 58 -0.48 14.77 3.27
C GLN A 58 0.76 14.00 2.83
N ASP A 59 1.12 13.02 3.60
CA ASP A 59 2.09 12.02 3.15
C ASP A 59 1.39 11.16 2.08
N ARG A 60 1.97 11.08 0.88
CA ARG A 60 1.43 10.27 -0.23
C ARG A 60 2.11 8.92 -0.26
N SER A 61 2.20 8.29 0.90
CA SER A 61 2.74 6.94 1.03
C SER A 61 1.67 5.96 1.49
N ILE A 62 1.73 4.74 0.99
CA ILE A 62 0.83 3.65 1.35
C ILE A 62 1.69 2.53 1.93
N ALA A 63 1.33 2.05 3.12
CA ALA A 63 1.96 0.88 3.70
C ALA A 63 1.26 -0.40 3.20
N VAL A 64 2.05 -1.36 2.72
CA VAL A 64 1.56 -2.68 2.31
C VAL A 64 2.24 -3.72 3.19
N LEU A 65 1.46 -4.35 4.08
CA LEU A 65 1.92 -5.40 4.99
C LEU A 65 1.55 -6.76 4.41
N LEU A 66 2.55 -7.56 4.05
CA LEU A 66 2.36 -8.89 3.46
C LEU A 66 3.14 -9.95 4.24
N PRO A 67 2.69 -11.22 4.22
CA PRO A 67 3.36 -12.31 4.93
C PRO A 67 4.81 -12.51 4.52
N SER A 68 5.07 -12.58 3.21
CA SER A 68 6.41 -12.72 2.65
C SER A 68 6.41 -12.41 1.16
N ILE A 69 7.48 -11.81 0.66
CA ILE A 69 7.71 -11.61 -0.78
C ILE A 69 8.36 -12.81 -1.46
N GLU A 70 8.80 -13.79 -0.70
CA GLU A 70 9.29 -15.07 -1.24
C GLU A 70 8.15 -15.87 -1.89
N ASP A 71 6.91 -15.68 -1.40
CA ASP A 71 5.72 -16.22 -2.04
C ASP A 71 5.38 -15.36 -3.27
N ARG A 72 5.52 -15.98 -4.44
CA ARG A 72 5.29 -15.35 -5.75
C ARG A 72 3.92 -14.65 -5.86
N ARG A 73 2.90 -15.13 -5.15
CA ARG A 73 1.56 -14.53 -5.17
C ARG A 73 1.57 -13.14 -4.54
N TRP A 74 2.25 -13.01 -3.39
CA TRP A 74 2.36 -11.73 -2.69
C TRP A 74 3.28 -10.76 -3.43
N ALA A 75 4.38 -11.27 -4.01
CA ALA A 75 5.27 -10.46 -4.83
C ALA A 75 4.53 -9.88 -6.05
N ALA A 76 3.80 -10.71 -6.79
CA ALA A 76 3.01 -10.25 -7.95
C ALA A 76 1.91 -9.24 -7.55
N MET A 77 1.25 -9.45 -6.41
CA MET A 77 0.25 -8.52 -5.90
C MET A 77 0.87 -7.18 -5.51
N TYR A 78 2.04 -7.21 -4.87
CA TYR A 78 2.78 -5.98 -4.54
C TYR A 78 3.17 -5.19 -5.79
N GLU A 79 3.65 -5.85 -6.84
CA GLU A 79 3.98 -5.20 -8.13
C GLU A 79 2.76 -4.48 -8.72
N VAL A 80 1.59 -5.10 -8.67
CA VAL A 80 0.34 -4.47 -9.14
C VAL A 80 0.00 -3.23 -8.29
N PHE A 81 0.07 -3.34 -6.97
CA PHE A 81 -0.17 -2.19 -6.09
C PHE A 81 0.83 -1.07 -6.35
N GLN A 82 2.12 -1.40 -6.43
CA GLN A 82 3.17 -0.42 -6.67
C GLN A 82 2.93 0.33 -8.00
N ASN A 83 2.68 -0.39 -9.08
CA ASN A 83 2.47 0.20 -10.39
C ASN A 83 1.23 1.10 -10.42
N GLU A 84 0.14 0.67 -9.81
CA GLU A 84 -1.10 1.44 -9.83
C GLU A 84 -1.01 2.69 -8.94
N PHE A 85 -0.51 2.55 -7.72
CA PHE A 85 -0.39 3.69 -6.80
C PHE A 85 0.63 4.73 -7.26
N ILE A 86 1.74 4.31 -7.91
CA ILE A 86 2.70 5.26 -8.50
C ILE A 86 2.04 6.10 -9.60
N ARG A 87 1.16 5.52 -10.44
CA ARG A 87 0.40 6.28 -11.46
C ARG A 87 -0.48 7.36 -10.85
N HIS A 88 -0.95 7.15 -9.62
CA HIS A 88 -1.75 8.12 -8.88
C HIS A 88 -0.91 9.03 -7.96
N GLY A 89 0.40 8.98 -8.07
CA GLY A 89 1.33 9.85 -7.33
C GLY A 89 1.55 9.45 -5.87
N TYR A 90 1.29 8.18 -5.52
CA TYR A 90 1.62 7.61 -4.21
C TYR A 90 2.90 6.80 -4.29
N SER A 91 3.69 6.82 -3.22
CA SER A 91 4.75 5.86 -2.98
C SER A 91 4.19 4.64 -2.23
N VAL A 92 4.77 3.47 -2.44
CA VAL A 92 4.35 2.24 -1.76
C VAL A 92 5.51 1.70 -0.94
N GLN A 93 5.27 1.48 0.34
CA GLN A 93 6.23 0.91 1.28
C GLN A 93 5.81 -0.52 1.61
N LEU A 94 6.71 -1.47 1.41
CA LEU A 94 6.47 -2.88 1.71
C LEU A 94 7.02 -3.27 3.08
N TYR A 95 6.18 -3.93 3.86
CA TYR A 95 6.52 -4.51 5.16
C TYR A 95 6.26 -6.01 5.14
N SER A 96 7.28 -6.82 5.42
CA SER A 96 7.14 -8.28 5.49
C SER A 96 6.89 -8.73 6.92
N THR A 97 5.67 -9.20 7.21
CA THR A 97 5.25 -9.58 8.57
C THR A 97 5.71 -10.98 8.98
N ARG A 98 6.17 -11.79 8.01
CA ARG A 98 6.53 -13.20 8.21
C ARG A 98 5.42 -14.04 8.85
N SER A 99 4.17 -13.62 8.71
CA SER A 99 3.00 -14.22 9.37
C SER A 99 3.12 -14.29 10.90
N MET A 100 3.82 -13.33 11.51
CA MET A 100 4.02 -13.26 12.96
C MET A 100 3.27 -12.04 13.51
N GLU A 101 2.39 -12.26 14.50
CA GLU A 101 1.59 -11.20 15.11
C GLU A 101 2.42 -10.07 15.71
N THR A 102 3.48 -10.41 16.45
CA THR A 102 4.37 -9.42 17.07
C THR A 102 5.02 -8.54 16.01
N THR A 103 5.55 -9.15 14.96
CA THR A 103 6.19 -8.44 13.84
C THR A 103 5.18 -7.56 13.09
N GLU A 104 3.95 -8.04 12.87
CA GLU A 104 2.91 -7.27 12.21
C GLU A 104 2.56 -6.01 13.02
N LYS A 105 2.39 -6.13 14.34
CA LYS A 105 2.10 -5.01 15.25
C LYS A 105 3.23 -3.97 15.26
N GLU A 106 4.47 -4.41 15.35
CA GLU A 106 5.66 -3.54 15.30
C GLU A 106 5.76 -2.80 13.96
N LEU A 107 5.54 -3.50 12.84
CA LEU A 107 5.62 -2.91 11.50
C LEU A 107 4.45 -1.95 11.23
N LEU A 108 3.26 -2.24 11.75
CA LEU A 108 2.15 -1.29 11.70
C LEU A 108 2.50 -0.01 12.46
N ALA A 109 3.00 -0.13 13.68
CA ALA A 109 3.42 1.03 14.47
C ALA A 109 4.50 1.86 13.75
N ALA A 110 5.47 1.20 13.10
CA ALA A 110 6.49 1.87 12.29
C ALA A 110 5.89 2.61 11.09
N ALA A 111 4.95 2.00 10.37
CA ALA A 111 4.25 2.63 9.25
C ALA A 111 3.44 3.85 9.71
N LEU A 112 2.75 3.77 10.84
CA LEU A 112 2.00 4.88 11.41
C LEU A 112 2.92 6.03 11.85
N ALA A 113 4.09 5.72 12.41
CA ALA A 113 5.10 6.74 12.75
C ALA A 113 5.63 7.48 11.51
N GLU A 114 5.68 6.82 10.37
CA GLU A 114 6.01 7.43 9.07
C GLU A 114 4.84 8.21 8.43
N ARG A 115 3.68 8.28 9.07
CA ARG A 115 2.49 9.01 8.63
C ARG A 115 1.97 8.61 7.25
N VAL A 116 1.86 7.30 7.02
CA VAL A 116 1.29 6.79 5.77
C VAL A 116 -0.16 7.27 5.56
N SER A 117 -0.59 7.40 4.32
CA SER A 117 -1.95 7.83 3.94
C SER A 117 -2.97 6.71 4.00
N ALA A 118 -2.53 5.46 3.92
CA ALA A 118 -3.38 4.28 3.99
C ALA A 118 -2.56 3.03 4.32
N VAL A 119 -3.23 1.99 4.77
CA VAL A 119 -2.64 0.67 5.02
C VAL A 119 -3.39 -0.40 4.24
N ILE A 120 -2.64 -1.26 3.56
CA ILE A 120 -3.15 -2.49 2.95
C ILE A 120 -2.46 -3.65 3.67
N SER A 121 -3.21 -4.58 4.24
CA SER A 121 -2.62 -5.70 4.99
C SER A 121 -3.25 -7.04 4.67
N ARG A 122 -2.39 -8.05 4.50
CA ARG A 122 -2.75 -9.45 4.67
C ARG A 122 -2.39 -9.85 6.09
N SER A 123 -3.27 -9.52 7.00
CA SER A 123 -3.06 -9.72 8.43
C SER A 123 -3.08 -11.20 8.84
N CYS A 124 -2.27 -11.51 9.85
CA CYS A 124 -2.31 -12.78 10.58
C CYS A 124 -2.99 -12.67 11.95
N LEU A 125 -3.45 -11.48 12.34
CA LEU A 125 -4.15 -11.25 13.59
C LEU A 125 -5.53 -11.88 13.58
N LEU A 126 -5.96 -12.42 14.72
CA LEU A 126 -7.25 -13.10 14.86
C LEU A 126 -8.43 -12.13 14.65
N ASP A 127 -8.34 -10.92 15.20
CA ASP A 127 -9.30 -9.82 14.99
C ASP A 127 -8.57 -8.59 14.42
N ALA A 128 -8.09 -8.75 13.19
CA ALA A 128 -7.30 -7.73 12.52
C ALA A 128 -8.06 -6.40 12.42
N ALA A 129 -9.33 -6.43 12.09
CA ALA A 129 -10.12 -5.22 11.88
C ALA A 129 -10.23 -4.38 13.15
N ALA A 130 -10.53 -5.00 14.30
CA ALA A 130 -10.60 -4.30 15.56
C ALA A 130 -9.24 -3.73 15.97
N TYR A 131 -8.16 -4.51 15.78
CA TYR A 131 -6.81 -4.07 16.10
C TYR A 131 -6.39 -2.87 15.25
N TYR A 132 -6.48 -2.98 13.91
CA TYR A 132 -6.08 -1.91 13.01
C TYR A 132 -6.89 -0.63 13.22
N ARG A 133 -8.20 -0.77 13.50
CA ARG A 133 -9.03 0.38 13.79
C ARG A 133 -8.67 1.06 15.13
N ALA A 134 -8.33 0.29 16.14
CA ALA A 134 -7.90 0.85 17.43
C ALA A 134 -6.59 1.63 17.31
N GLU A 135 -5.62 1.10 16.54
CA GLU A 135 -4.32 1.73 16.33
C GLU A 135 -4.38 2.92 15.36
N ALA A 136 -5.29 2.92 14.38
CA ALA A 136 -5.37 3.92 13.32
C ALA A 136 -6.83 4.27 12.95
N PRO A 137 -7.60 4.91 13.86
CA PRO A 137 -9.03 5.12 13.68
C PRO A 137 -9.41 6.01 12.49
N GLU A 138 -8.53 6.94 12.11
CA GLU A 138 -8.77 7.89 11.01
C GLU A 138 -8.16 7.44 9.69
N LEU A 139 -7.38 6.37 9.68
CA LEU A 139 -6.62 5.95 8.52
C LEU A 139 -7.44 4.97 7.67
N PRO A 140 -7.52 5.14 6.34
CA PRO A 140 -8.08 4.15 5.45
C PRO A 140 -7.30 2.83 5.53
N ILE A 141 -8.00 1.74 5.79
CA ILE A 141 -7.42 0.40 5.93
C ILE A 141 -8.08 -0.55 4.95
N VAL A 142 -7.29 -1.31 4.22
CA VAL A 142 -7.75 -2.40 3.36
C VAL A 142 -7.18 -3.72 3.88
N LEU A 143 -8.05 -4.61 4.34
CA LEU A 143 -7.66 -5.96 4.74
C LEU A 143 -7.87 -6.94 3.59
N LEU A 144 -6.81 -7.63 3.20
CA LEU A 144 -6.84 -8.70 2.20
C LEU A 144 -7.34 -9.99 2.87
N SER A 145 -8.61 -9.99 3.25
CA SER A 145 -9.24 -11.05 4.03
C SER A 145 -10.69 -11.25 3.62
N ARG A 146 -11.23 -12.43 3.94
CA ARG A 146 -12.63 -12.82 3.71
C ARG A 146 -13.59 -12.30 4.79
N GLU A 147 -13.10 -11.86 5.93
CA GLU A 147 -13.94 -11.32 6.97
C GLU A 147 -14.52 -9.99 6.52
N SER A 148 -15.85 -9.88 6.59
CA SER A 148 -16.57 -8.67 6.24
C SER A 148 -17.38 -8.19 7.46
N ARG A 149 -16.69 -7.62 8.44
CA ARG A 149 -17.37 -6.80 9.44
C ARG A 149 -17.38 -5.36 8.91
N ALA A 150 -18.58 -4.78 8.78
CA ALA A 150 -18.70 -3.37 8.41
C ALA A 150 -18.17 -2.53 9.57
N LEU A 151 -16.92 -2.08 9.42
CA LEU A 151 -16.29 -1.10 10.31
C LEU A 151 -15.97 0.14 9.49
N GLU A 152 -16.22 1.31 10.05
CA GLU A 152 -15.78 2.56 9.42
C GLU A 152 -14.27 2.52 9.17
N ASN A 153 -13.84 3.05 8.04
CA ASN A 153 -12.45 3.10 7.56
C ASN A 153 -11.75 1.75 7.32
N VAL A 154 -12.45 0.62 7.47
CA VAL A 154 -11.91 -0.71 7.13
C VAL A 154 -12.66 -1.29 5.95
N MET A 155 -11.93 -1.51 4.87
CA MET A 155 -12.42 -2.16 3.66
C MET A 155 -11.81 -3.57 3.56
N TYR A 156 -12.54 -4.48 2.96
CA TYR A 156 -12.08 -5.84 2.73
C TYR A 156 -11.98 -6.11 1.23
N ALA A 157 -10.87 -6.74 0.84
CA ALA A 157 -10.68 -7.23 -0.51
C ALA A 157 -10.30 -8.71 -0.46
N ALA A 158 -11.07 -9.56 -1.12
CA ALA A 158 -10.83 -11.00 -1.18
C ALA A 158 -11.31 -11.60 -2.50
N PHE A 159 -10.78 -12.77 -2.81
CA PHE A 159 -11.39 -13.62 -3.83
C PHE A 159 -12.72 -14.15 -3.30
N ASP A 160 -13.72 -14.21 -4.18
CA ASP A 160 -15.01 -14.86 -3.86
C ASP A 160 -14.82 -16.40 -3.86
N PRO A 161 -14.76 -17.03 -2.68
CA PRO A 161 -14.51 -18.46 -2.60
C PRO A 161 -15.72 -19.30 -2.98
N GLU A 162 -16.94 -18.77 -2.83
CA GLU A 162 -18.17 -19.49 -3.19
C GLU A 162 -18.25 -19.59 -4.71
N ARG A 163 -18.02 -18.48 -5.39
CA ARG A 163 -17.95 -18.47 -6.85
C ARG A 163 -16.83 -19.35 -7.35
N MET A 164 -15.64 -19.25 -6.77
CA MET A 164 -14.49 -20.09 -7.15
C MET A 164 -14.80 -21.59 -6.95
N GLY A 165 -15.38 -21.95 -5.80
CA GLY A 165 -15.79 -23.33 -5.52
C GLY A 165 -16.84 -23.83 -6.51
N THR A 166 -17.81 -23.00 -6.83
CA THR A 166 -18.87 -23.29 -7.81
C THR A 166 -18.27 -23.50 -9.22
N ASP A 167 -17.41 -22.62 -9.67
CA ASP A 167 -16.76 -22.70 -10.99
C ASP A 167 -15.91 -23.98 -11.12
N ILE A 168 -15.15 -24.33 -10.05
CA ILE A 168 -14.39 -25.58 -10.01
C ILE A 168 -15.32 -26.78 -10.05
N ALA A 169 -16.38 -26.81 -9.25
CA ALA A 169 -17.33 -27.92 -9.21
C ALA A 169 -18.02 -28.11 -10.58
N TRP A 170 -18.43 -27.04 -11.22
CA TRP A 170 -18.99 -27.07 -12.58
C TRP A 170 -17.99 -27.60 -13.62
N HIS A 171 -16.74 -27.15 -13.54
CA HIS A 171 -15.68 -27.62 -14.46
C HIS A 171 -15.48 -29.13 -14.33
N LEU A 172 -15.34 -29.63 -13.10
CA LEU A 172 -15.12 -31.04 -12.83
C LEU A 172 -16.33 -31.90 -13.24
N ARG A 173 -17.56 -31.41 -12.96
CA ARG A 173 -18.81 -32.07 -13.39
C ARG A 173 -18.90 -32.19 -14.91
N ARG A 174 -18.56 -31.13 -15.64
CA ARG A 174 -18.53 -31.14 -17.13
C ARG A 174 -17.54 -32.14 -17.68
N LYS A 175 -16.47 -32.45 -16.96
CA LYS A 175 -15.50 -33.51 -17.30
C LYS A 175 -15.97 -34.91 -16.90
N GLY A 176 -17.18 -35.07 -16.36
CA GLY A 176 -17.73 -36.35 -15.93
C GLY A 176 -17.14 -36.91 -14.63
N LEU A 177 -16.35 -36.12 -13.90
CA LEU A 177 -15.71 -36.55 -12.68
C LEU A 177 -16.72 -36.56 -11.52
N ARG A 178 -16.85 -37.72 -10.85
CA ARG A 178 -17.82 -37.91 -9.76
C ARG A 178 -17.18 -38.10 -8.40
N ARG A 179 -15.89 -38.45 -8.35
CA ARG A 179 -15.12 -38.65 -7.12
C ARG A 179 -13.98 -37.64 -7.11
N ILE A 180 -14.03 -36.69 -6.18
CA ILE A 180 -13.12 -35.56 -6.11
C ILE A 180 -12.47 -35.59 -4.73
N GLY A 181 -11.13 -35.60 -4.70
CA GLY A 181 -10.35 -35.40 -3.49
C GLY A 181 -9.89 -33.91 -3.42
N ILE A 182 -10.02 -33.32 -2.23
CA ILE A 182 -9.52 -31.96 -1.96
C ILE A 182 -8.40 -32.06 -0.95
N PHE A 183 -7.24 -31.56 -1.32
CA PHE A 183 -6.11 -31.42 -0.41
C PHE A 183 -5.96 -29.95 -0.04
N THR A 184 -5.97 -29.66 1.26
CA THR A 184 -5.82 -28.29 1.77
C THR A 184 -4.62 -28.22 2.71
N CYS A 185 -4.00 -27.05 2.81
CA CYS A 185 -2.96 -26.82 3.79
C CYS A 185 -3.59 -26.62 5.18
N LEU A 186 -3.00 -27.25 6.20
CA LEU A 186 -3.43 -27.20 7.60
C LEU A 186 -3.17 -25.86 8.31
N LEU A 187 -2.70 -24.84 7.60
CA LEU A 187 -2.40 -23.53 8.18
C LEU A 187 -3.58 -22.80 8.81
N TYR A 188 -4.82 -23.27 8.57
CA TYR A 188 -6.01 -22.85 9.27
C TYR A 188 -6.85 -24.09 9.58
N THR A 189 -6.64 -24.64 10.75
CA THR A 189 -7.44 -25.72 11.27
C THR A 189 -8.88 -25.28 11.51
N SER A 190 -9.74 -25.51 10.53
CA SER A 190 -11.10 -25.93 10.90
C SER A 190 -10.92 -27.31 11.54
N PRO A 191 -11.29 -27.53 12.81
CA PRO A 191 -11.14 -28.85 13.42
C PRO A 191 -11.90 -29.85 12.57
N SER A 192 -11.19 -30.93 12.16
CA SER A 192 -11.82 -32.05 11.48
C SER A 192 -12.95 -32.57 12.36
N PRO A 193 -14.07 -33.05 11.79
CA PRO A 193 -15.10 -33.70 12.59
C PRO A 193 -14.60 -34.83 13.51
N ARG A 194 -13.40 -35.36 13.23
CA ARG A 194 -12.72 -36.37 14.06
C ARG A 194 -11.98 -35.80 15.28
N ASP A 195 -11.72 -34.50 15.30
CA ASP A 195 -11.01 -33.83 16.41
C ASP A 195 -12.00 -33.32 17.49
N ARG A 196 -13.29 -33.67 17.39
CA ARG A 196 -14.36 -33.33 18.33
C ARG A 196 -14.80 -34.48 19.23
N GLN A 197 -13.96 -35.51 19.43
CA GLN A 197 -14.22 -36.57 20.40
C GLN A 197 -13.35 -36.42 21.64
#